data_0a5cf5144736e1b2c8847792fafc8fd8
#
_entry.id   0a5cf5144736e1b2c8847792fafc8fd8
#
_cell.length_a   1.000
_cell.length_b   1.000
_cell.length_c   1.000
_cell.angle_alpha   90.00
_cell.angle_beta   90.00
_cell.angle_gamma   90.00
#
_symmetry.space_group_name_H-M   'P 1'
#
loop_
_entity.id
_entity.type
_entity.pdbx_description
1 polymer ?
#
loop_
_entity_poly.entity_id
_entity_poly.type
_entity_poly.pdbx_seq_one_letter_code
_entity_poly.pdbx_strand_id
1 'polypeptide(L)'
;MKQEFYNLKIDTNGQRLYEFTDQTLDWIEKNNFKNGILNLSIQHTSASIIVQENADPDVQTDLINYFDKLAPMDNRLYIHTTEGKDDMPAHIKSALTNNQISLSVKNKELLLGTWQGIYLFEHRLNPHQRTIIHHFIGEI
;
A
#
# COMPACT_ATOMS: atom_id res chain seq x y z
N MET A 1 26.49 7.81 4.24
CA MET A 1 25.11 7.61 3.78
C MET A 1 25.03 6.39 2.88
N LYS A 2 24.07 5.52 3.14
CA LYS A 2 23.93 4.26 2.41
C LYS A 2 22.51 4.11 1.88
N GLN A 3 22.36 3.24 0.88
CA GLN A 3 21.07 2.91 0.31
C GLN A 3 20.90 1.39 0.30
N GLU A 4 19.68 0.97 0.60
CA GLU A 4 19.30 -0.44 0.53
C GLU A 4 17.91 -0.55 -0.12
N PHE A 5 17.72 -1.63 -0.87
CA PHE A 5 16.47 -1.95 -1.56
C PHE A 5 15.95 -3.31 -1.12
N TYR A 6 14.63 -3.43 -1.05
CA TYR A 6 13.98 -4.68 -0.75
C TYR A 6 12.64 -4.75 -1.48
N ASN A 7 12.39 -5.84 -2.16
CA ASN A 7 11.12 -6.08 -2.83
C ASN A 7 10.27 -7.04 -1.98
N LEU A 8 9.27 -6.50 -1.32
CA LEU A 8 8.30 -7.31 -0.58
C LEU A 8 7.19 -7.72 -1.54
N LYS A 9 6.95 -9.04 -1.65
CA LYS A 9 5.85 -9.57 -2.45
C LYS A 9 4.68 -9.93 -1.55
N ILE A 10 3.50 -9.46 -1.93
CA ILE A 10 2.26 -9.73 -1.21
C ILE A 10 1.28 -10.40 -2.16
N ASP A 11 0.83 -11.59 -1.80
CA ASP A 11 -0.25 -12.27 -2.50
C ASP A 11 -1.58 -11.73 -2.00
N THR A 12 -2.40 -11.25 -2.92
CA THR A 12 -3.73 -10.73 -2.60
C THR A 12 -4.81 -11.67 -3.09
N ASN A 13 -5.93 -11.67 -2.40
CA ASN A 13 -7.11 -12.43 -2.76
C ASN A 13 -8.34 -11.54 -2.58
N GLY A 14 -8.52 -10.64 -3.54
CA GLY A 14 -9.65 -9.74 -3.55
C GLY A 14 -9.37 -8.38 -2.94
N GLN A 15 -10.38 -7.54 -3.04
CA GLN A 15 -10.35 -6.14 -2.63
C GLN A 15 -10.32 -6.03 -1.11
N ARG A 16 -9.23 -5.52 -0.57
CA ARG A 16 -9.03 -5.28 0.87
C ARG A 16 -7.75 -4.51 1.15
N LEU A 17 -7.55 -4.17 2.41
CA LEU A 17 -6.30 -3.61 2.92
C LEU A 17 -5.45 -4.74 3.51
N TYR A 18 -4.25 -4.90 2.98
CA TYR A 18 -3.28 -5.91 3.42
C TYR A 18 -2.16 -5.23 4.17
N GLU A 19 -2.13 -5.38 5.50
CA GLU A 19 -1.12 -4.74 6.32
C GLU A 19 0.25 -5.40 6.13
N PHE A 20 1.30 -4.59 5.96
CA PHE A 20 2.67 -5.09 5.87
C PHE A 20 3.64 -4.34 6.79
N THR A 21 3.12 -3.76 7.86
CA THR A 21 3.92 -3.02 8.85
C THR A 21 5.01 -3.89 9.47
N ASP A 22 4.68 -5.10 9.90
CA ASP A 22 5.62 -5.99 10.58
C ASP A 22 6.78 -6.39 9.68
N GLN A 23 6.51 -6.72 8.41
CA GLN A 23 7.55 -7.07 7.45
C GLN A 23 8.52 -5.90 7.22
N THR A 24 7.99 -4.69 7.19
CA THR A 24 8.80 -3.47 7.04
C THR A 24 9.66 -3.21 8.27
N LEU A 25 9.08 -3.35 9.48
CA LEU A 25 9.83 -3.19 10.73
C LEU A 25 10.95 -4.22 10.87
N ASP A 26 10.68 -5.48 10.51
CA ASP A 26 11.69 -6.54 10.51
C ASP A 26 12.85 -6.22 9.58
N TRP A 27 12.57 -5.69 8.41
CA TRP A 27 13.61 -5.31 7.45
C TRP A 27 14.47 -4.16 7.98
N ILE A 28 13.87 -3.16 8.63
CA ILE A 28 14.59 -2.05 9.26
C ILE A 28 15.52 -2.56 10.35
N GLU A 29 15.01 -3.44 11.21
CA GLU A 29 15.78 -4.00 12.33
C GLU A 29 16.95 -4.85 11.85
N LYS A 30 16.71 -5.75 10.90
CA LYS A 30 17.73 -6.64 10.33
C LYS A 30 18.91 -5.87 9.72
N ASN A 31 18.66 -4.71 9.15
CA ASN A 31 19.68 -3.93 8.45
C ASN A 31 20.28 -2.82 9.32
N ASN A 32 19.85 -2.71 10.58
CA ASN A 32 20.35 -1.70 11.52
C ASN A 32 20.22 -0.26 10.99
N PHE A 33 19.15 0.05 10.27
CA PHE A 33 18.91 1.40 9.80
C PHE A 33 18.69 2.34 10.98
N LYS A 34 19.46 3.42 11.05
CA LYS A 34 19.43 4.34 12.18
C LYS A 34 18.57 5.57 11.94
N ASN A 35 18.99 6.39 10.99
CA ASN A 35 18.30 7.62 10.66
C ASN A 35 18.25 7.78 9.15
N GLY A 36 17.10 8.13 8.62
CA GLY A 36 16.96 8.32 7.19
C GLY A 36 15.52 8.32 6.73
N ILE A 37 15.37 8.10 5.45
CA ILE A 37 14.06 8.07 4.79
C ILE A 37 13.84 6.69 4.20
N LEU A 38 12.69 6.12 4.50
CA LEU A 38 12.17 4.93 3.85
C LEU A 38 11.13 5.37 2.83
N ASN A 39 11.40 5.08 1.57
CA ASN A 39 10.42 5.26 0.50
C ASN A 39 9.79 3.91 0.16
N LEU A 40 8.48 3.88 0.12
CA LEU A 40 7.69 2.71 -0.28
C LEU A 40 6.97 3.04 -1.58
N SER A 41 7.10 2.18 -2.59
CA SER A 41 6.43 2.39 -3.87
C SER A 41 5.96 1.08 -4.47
N ILE A 42 4.99 1.17 -5.38
CA ILE A 42 4.52 0.03 -6.16
C ILE A 42 4.56 0.37 -7.64
N GLN A 43 4.78 -0.66 -8.45
CA GLN A 43 4.81 -0.55 -9.92
C GLN A 43 3.53 -1.12 -10.50
N HIS A 44 2.40 -0.76 -9.93
CA HIS A 44 1.07 -1.22 -10.33
C HIS A 44 0.12 -0.04 -10.49
N THR A 45 -0.90 -0.21 -11.33
CA THR A 45 -1.92 0.80 -11.59
C THR A 45 -3.30 0.40 -11.09
N SER A 46 -3.42 -0.72 -10.39
CA SER A 46 -4.68 -1.24 -9.86
C SER A 46 -4.61 -1.66 -8.39
N ALA A 47 -3.57 -1.20 -7.71
CA ALA A 47 -3.39 -1.28 -6.26
C ALA A 47 -2.60 -0.06 -5.80
N SER A 48 -2.64 0.25 -4.51
CA SER A 48 -2.00 1.45 -3.96
C SER A 48 -1.47 1.19 -2.55
N ILE A 49 -0.80 2.20 -1.98
CA ILE A 49 -0.27 2.14 -0.62
C ILE A 49 -0.95 3.23 0.19
N ILE A 50 -1.39 2.89 1.40
CA ILE A 50 -1.91 3.88 2.34
C ILE A 50 -1.38 3.63 3.75
N VAL A 51 -1.31 4.70 4.53
CA VAL A 51 -1.13 4.63 5.98
C VAL A 51 -2.49 4.90 6.60
N GLN A 52 -2.95 3.98 7.45
CA GLN A 52 -4.30 4.08 8.01
C GLN A 52 -4.36 3.40 9.38
N GLU A 53 -5.45 3.62 10.09
CA GLU A 53 -5.70 3.01 11.39
C GLU A 53 -5.70 1.48 11.30
N ASN A 54 -5.05 0.83 12.26
CA ASN A 54 -4.92 -0.62 12.32
C ASN A 54 -5.58 -1.25 13.55
N ALA A 55 -6.37 -0.49 14.32
CA ALA A 55 -7.01 -0.99 15.54
C ALA A 55 -8.44 -1.45 15.31
N ASP A 56 -9.25 -0.63 14.63
CA ASP A 56 -10.67 -0.93 14.38
C ASP A 56 -10.89 -1.38 12.94
N PRO A 57 -11.27 -2.66 12.73
CA PRO A 57 -11.52 -3.17 11.38
C PRO A 57 -12.67 -2.48 10.65
N ASP A 58 -13.56 -1.78 11.36
CA ASP A 58 -14.65 -1.04 10.73
C ASP A 58 -14.14 0.10 9.85
N VAL A 59 -12.99 0.68 10.18
CA VAL A 59 -12.36 1.71 9.35
C VAL A 59 -12.06 1.16 7.95
N GLN A 60 -11.52 -0.05 7.85
CA GLN A 60 -11.24 -0.69 6.58
C GLN A 60 -12.52 -0.96 5.78
N THR A 61 -13.54 -1.46 6.45
CA THR A 61 -14.85 -1.73 5.83
C THR A 61 -15.46 -0.46 5.26
N ASP A 62 -15.44 0.62 6.03
CA ASP A 62 -16.00 1.91 5.60
C ASP A 62 -15.19 2.51 4.44
N LEU A 63 -13.87 2.39 4.45
CA LEU A 63 -13.03 2.86 3.34
C LEU A 63 -13.35 2.11 2.05
N ILE A 64 -13.43 0.79 2.09
CA ILE A 64 -13.74 -0.03 0.92
C ILE A 64 -15.12 0.35 0.36
N ASN A 65 -16.10 0.46 1.23
CA ASN A 65 -17.47 0.81 0.83
C ASN A 65 -17.54 2.21 0.22
N TYR A 66 -16.81 3.17 0.80
CA TYR A 66 -16.77 4.53 0.28
C TYR A 66 -16.17 4.56 -1.13
N PHE A 67 -15.04 3.90 -1.34
CA PHE A 67 -14.39 3.87 -2.64
C PHE A 67 -15.21 3.11 -3.67
N ASP A 68 -15.95 2.08 -3.29
CA ASP A 68 -16.87 1.38 -4.18
C ASP A 68 -18.03 2.27 -4.64
N LYS A 69 -18.51 3.16 -3.78
CA LYS A 69 -19.53 4.15 -4.16
C LYS A 69 -18.95 5.23 -5.07
N LEU A 70 -17.72 5.65 -4.80
CA LEU A 70 -17.06 6.71 -5.58
C LEU A 70 -16.71 6.24 -6.99
N ALA A 71 -16.26 5.00 -7.13
CA ALA A 71 -15.90 4.38 -8.40
C ALA A 71 -16.64 3.04 -8.55
N PRO A 72 -17.93 3.05 -8.92
CA PRO A 72 -18.73 1.82 -9.02
C PRO A 72 -18.24 0.89 -10.11
N MET A 73 -18.41 -0.42 -9.89
CA MET A 73 -18.09 -1.47 -10.86
C MET A 73 -19.24 -1.62 -11.86
N ASP A 74 -19.44 -0.60 -12.68
CA ASP A 74 -20.51 -0.52 -13.69
C ASP A 74 -19.92 -0.13 -15.03
N ASN A 75 -19.84 -1.08 -15.96
CA ASN A 75 -19.26 -0.88 -17.28
C ASN A 75 -19.95 0.23 -18.09
N ARG A 76 -21.19 0.58 -17.76
CA ARG A 76 -21.91 1.66 -18.46
C ARG A 76 -21.31 3.04 -18.19
N LEU A 77 -20.50 3.17 -17.14
CA LEU A 77 -19.88 4.43 -16.75
C LEU A 77 -18.51 4.67 -17.41
N TYR A 78 -17.92 3.64 -18.03
CA TYR A 78 -16.54 3.70 -18.49
C TYR A 78 -16.38 3.24 -19.93
N ILE A 79 -15.23 3.61 -20.53
CA ILE A 79 -14.83 3.15 -21.87
C ILE A 79 -13.91 1.94 -21.76
N HIS A 80 -13.01 1.93 -20.74
CA HIS A 80 -12.07 0.84 -20.49
C HIS A 80 -12.78 -0.30 -19.75
N THR A 81 -13.27 -1.29 -20.49
CA THR A 81 -14.16 -2.33 -19.95
C THR A 81 -13.75 -3.77 -20.30
N THR A 82 -12.64 -3.96 -21.04
CA THR A 82 -12.27 -5.29 -21.57
C THR A 82 -11.55 -6.19 -20.55
N GLU A 83 -11.10 -5.65 -19.44
CA GLU A 83 -10.32 -6.38 -18.43
C GLU A 83 -11.11 -6.69 -17.15
N GLY A 84 -12.43 -6.66 -17.23
CA GLY A 84 -13.34 -6.89 -16.11
C GLY A 84 -13.94 -5.59 -15.59
N LYS A 85 -15.11 -5.70 -14.95
CA LYS A 85 -15.84 -4.55 -14.41
C LYS A 85 -15.14 -3.84 -13.28
N ASP A 86 -14.19 -4.52 -12.63
CA ASP A 86 -13.43 -3.98 -11.48
C ASP A 86 -12.16 -3.24 -11.91
N ASP A 87 -11.73 -3.36 -13.18
CA ASP A 87 -10.44 -2.83 -13.61
C ASP A 87 -10.41 -1.30 -13.69
N MET A 88 -11.35 -0.67 -14.42
CA MET A 88 -11.38 0.80 -14.47
C MET A 88 -11.63 1.43 -13.09
N PRO A 89 -12.56 0.94 -12.28
CA PRO A 89 -12.66 1.39 -10.88
C PRO A 89 -11.34 1.26 -10.10
N ALA A 90 -10.59 0.17 -10.31
CA ALA A 90 -9.30 -0.01 -9.65
C ALA A 90 -8.29 1.06 -10.06
N HIS A 91 -8.25 1.43 -11.34
CA HIS A 91 -7.39 2.52 -11.82
C HIS A 91 -7.78 3.86 -11.19
N ILE A 92 -9.06 4.13 -11.03
CA ILE A 92 -9.54 5.36 -10.40
C ILE A 92 -9.12 5.40 -8.93
N LYS A 93 -9.34 4.32 -8.20
CA LYS A 93 -8.97 4.21 -6.78
C LYS A 93 -7.46 4.38 -6.59
N SER A 94 -6.65 3.76 -7.47
CA SER A 94 -5.19 3.93 -7.44
C SER A 94 -4.76 5.36 -7.71
N ALA A 95 -5.44 6.06 -8.63
CA ALA A 95 -5.15 7.45 -8.96
C ALA A 95 -5.50 8.41 -7.81
N LEU A 96 -6.47 8.05 -6.98
CA LEU A 96 -6.93 8.87 -5.85
C LEU A 96 -6.17 8.60 -4.55
N THR A 97 -5.43 7.51 -4.47
CA THR A 97 -4.64 7.15 -3.30
C THR A 97 -3.15 7.26 -3.64
N ASN A 98 -2.27 6.56 -2.96
CA ASN A 98 -0.83 6.76 -3.16
C ASN A 98 -0.21 5.54 -3.86
N ASN A 99 0.61 5.79 -4.89
CA ASN A 99 1.49 4.76 -5.41
C ASN A 99 2.87 4.78 -4.73
N GLN A 100 3.14 5.80 -3.95
CA GLN A 100 4.40 6.02 -3.27
C GLN A 100 4.17 6.84 -2.00
N ILE A 101 4.85 6.46 -0.92
CA ILE A 101 4.88 7.23 0.33
C ILE A 101 6.30 7.25 0.87
N SER A 102 6.63 8.29 1.62
CA SER A 102 7.89 8.39 2.35
C SER A 102 7.63 8.44 3.84
N LEU A 103 8.41 7.69 4.60
CA LEU A 103 8.34 7.62 6.05
C LEU A 103 9.73 7.88 6.62
N SER A 104 9.79 8.49 7.81
CA SER A 104 11.05 8.75 8.49
C SER A 104 11.45 7.59 9.37
N VAL A 105 12.75 7.30 9.40
CA VAL A 105 13.36 6.41 10.37
C VAL A 105 14.27 7.26 11.25
N LYS A 106 14.09 7.17 12.56
CA LYS A 106 14.91 7.90 13.53
C LYS A 106 15.24 7.00 14.71
N ASN A 107 16.51 6.94 15.07
CA ASN A 107 16.99 6.11 16.16
C ASN A 107 16.53 4.65 16.04
N LYS A 108 16.61 4.12 14.82
CA LYS A 108 16.23 2.74 14.46
C LYS A 108 14.72 2.47 14.52
N GLU A 109 13.91 3.50 14.63
CA GLU A 109 12.46 3.37 14.69
C GLU A 109 11.80 4.02 13.47
N LEU A 110 10.87 3.30 12.87
CA LEU A 110 9.98 3.85 11.85
C LEU A 110 8.97 4.76 12.55
N LEU A 111 8.90 6.03 12.15
CA LEU A 111 8.04 7.01 12.80
C LEU A 111 6.60 6.85 12.31
N LEU A 112 5.87 6.01 13.02
CA LEU A 112 4.43 5.83 12.86
C LEU A 112 3.72 6.16 14.17
N GLY A 113 2.53 6.73 14.06
CA GLY A 113 1.66 6.90 15.23
C GLY A 113 1.23 5.53 15.78
N THR A 114 0.74 5.51 17.03
CA THR A 114 0.34 4.29 17.72
C THR A 114 -0.68 3.47 16.95
N TRP A 115 -1.58 4.14 16.25
CA TRP A 115 -2.67 3.50 15.53
C TRP A 115 -2.44 3.41 14.02
N GLN A 116 -1.27 3.82 13.53
CA GLN A 116 -0.96 3.79 12.12
C GLN A 116 -0.36 2.45 11.71
N GLY A 117 -0.89 1.87 10.64
CA GLY A 117 -0.31 0.75 9.93
C GLY A 117 -0.09 1.09 8.47
N ILE A 118 0.81 0.36 7.83
CA ILE A 118 1.10 0.51 6.41
C ILE A 118 0.37 -0.60 5.68
N TYR A 119 -0.40 -0.22 4.65
CA TYR A 119 -1.25 -1.16 3.92
C TYR A 119 -1.02 -1.10 2.43
N LEU A 120 -1.07 -2.28 1.82
CA LEU A 120 -1.37 -2.42 0.40
C LEU A 120 -2.90 -2.39 0.24
N PHE A 121 -3.40 -1.45 -0.55
CA PHE A 121 -4.82 -1.34 -0.86
C PHE A 121 -5.06 -2.01 -2.22
N GLU A 122 -5.55 -3.26 -2.20
CA GLU A 122 -5.86 -4.01 -3.41
C GLU A 122 -7.24 -3.61 -3.92
N HIS A 123 -7.32 -3.23 -5.20
CA HIS A 123 -8.57 -2.77 -5.80
C HIS A 123 -9.18 -3.78 -6.78
N ARG A 124 -8.48 -4.87 -7.08
CA ARG A 124 -9.00 -5.93 -7.95
C ARG A 124 -9.70 -7.03 -7.15
N LEU A 125 -10.64 -7.72 -7.79
CA LEU A 125 -11.41 -8.79 -7.16
C LEU A 125 -10.71 -10.15 -7.21
N ASN A 126 -9.92 -10.40 -8.25
CA ASN A 126 -9.21 -11.68 -8.45
C ASN A 126 -7.85 -11.67 -7.73
N PRO A 127 -7.29 -12.85 -7.42
CA PRO A 127 -5.96 -12.94 -6.82
C PRO A 127 -4.87 -12.31 -7.68
N HIS A 128 -3.95 -11.60 -7.04
CA HIS A 128 -2.78 -11.00 -7.66
C HIS A 128 -1.56 -11.18 -6.77
N GLN A 129 -0.36 -11.04 -7.34
CA GLN A 129 0.85 -10.82 -6.57
C GLN A 129 1.30 -9.39 -6.79
N ARG A 130 1.43 -8.63 -5.70
CA ARG A 130 1.88 -7.25 -5.73
C ARG A 130 3.27 -7.15 -5.13
N THR A 131 4.08 -6.24 -5.67
CA THR A 131 5.44 -5.99 -5.18
C THR A 131 5.51 -4.59 -4.63
N ILE A 132 5.99 -4.48 -3.39
CA ILE A 132 6.25 -3.21 -2.73
C ILE A 132 7.75 -3.02 -2.65
N ILE A 133 8.24 -1.96 -3.29
CA ILE A 133 9.64 -1.61 -3.29
C ILE A 133 9.93 -0.79 -2.04
N HIS A 134 10.79 -1.32 -1.18
CA HIS A 134 11.34 -0.61 -0.04
C HIS A 134 12.69 -0.02 -0.45
N HIS A 135 12.84 1.28 -0.30
CA HIS A 135 14.09 1.96 -0.59
C HIS A 135 14.46 2.84 0.61
N PHE A 136 15.50 2.44 1.31
CA PHE A 136 16.04 3.22 2.43
C PHE A 136 17.27 3.99 1.98
N ILE A 137 17.33 5.25 2.38
CA ILE A 137 18.53 6.08 2.25
C ILE A 137 18.79 6.77 3.58
N GLY A 138 20.01 6.61 4.11
CA GLY A 138 20.38 7.19 5.39
C GLY A 138 21.57 6.51 6.03
N GLU A 139 21.55 6.53 7.36
CA GLU A 139 22.63 5.99 8.19
C GLU A 139 22.30 4.57 8.66
N ILE A 140 23.31 3.73 8.63
CA ILE A 140 23.26 2.35 9.12
C ILE A 140 24.16 2.20 10.33
#